data_b7d5050e4e9e6fbc4c14b0e75a7a2627
#
_entry.id   b7d5050e4e9e6fbc4c14b0e75a7a2627
#
_cell.length_a   1.000
_cell.length_b   1.000
_cell.length_c   1.000
_cell.angle_alpha   90.00
_cell.angle_beta   90.00
_cell.angle_gamma   90.00
#
_symmetry.space_group_name_H-M   'P 1'
#
loop_
_entity.id
_entity.type
_entity.pdbx_description
1 polymer ?
#
loop_
_entity_poly.entity_id
_entity_poly.type
_entity_poly.pdbx_seq_one_letter_code
_entity_poly.pdbx_strand_id
1 'polypeptide(L)'
;SLGLVGSEMCIRDSGNVTSTSSITFTYILMADKEGTYTIPGATIVADGQNKTSNSVQIKVLPPDQTNGVGGGNNSGGRTSSRSQVAGSKITNQDLFITATASKTTVYEQEAILLTYKVYTLVNLRQLYGKMPDLKNFHTQEVELPQQKTFSLEHYNGRNYNTTVWSQYVLFPQQSGKMEIPSITFEGVIAQQVASDDPFDAFFNGGSNYVEVKKNIVTPKLTINVKALPDGKPANFSGGVGEFTISSSISTKELKTNDAVTIKLVISGTGNLKLVNTPEVAFPKDFEVYDPKIDNKFTLTREGLSGNKVIEYLAIPRHAGNFTIPPVEFSYFDLKSNSYKTIKTEAYNLKVEKGAGNADQVIADFTNKEDLKVLGQDIRYIKMGETSLTRKGDFFFGSTTYYLWYIIPLVLFLSLIHISEPTRPRLI
;
A
#
# COMPACT_ATOMS: atom_id res chain seq x y z
N SER A 1 -15.48 -40.55 8.56
CA SER A 1 -16.62 -40.59 9.49
C SER A 1 -17.55 -39.40 9.17
N LEU A 2 -18.85 -39.65 9.24
CA LEU A 2 -19.89 -38.65 8.98
C LEU A 2 -20.31 -38.08 10.34
N GLY A 3 -20.17 -36.78 10.56
CA GLY A 3 -20.68 -36.10 11.74
C GLY A 3 -21.88 -35.22 11.37
N LEU A 4 -23.00 -35.33 12.05
CA LEU A 4 -24.17 -34.47 11.89
C LEU A 4 -24.22 -33.54 13.11
N VAL A 5 -24.17 -32.24 12.90
CA VAL A 5 -24.42 -31.23 13.93
C VAL A 5 -25.56 -30.34 13.46
N GLY A 6 -26.67 -30.38 14.17
CA GLY A 6 -27.80 -29.47 13.97
C GLY A 6 -27.78 -28.38 15.05
N SER A 7 -27.96 -27.13 14.71
CA SER A 7 -28.21 -26.04 15.63
C SER A 7 -29.51 -25.34 15.27
N GLU A 8 -30.40 -25.13 16.24
CA GLU A 8 -31.60 -24.32 16.10
C GLU A 8 -31.36 -22.97 16.82
N MET A 9 -31.60 -21.88 16.11
CA MET A 9 -31.57 -20.55 16.69
C MET A 9 -32.98 -19.93 16.60
N CYS A 10 -33.62 -19.70 17.74
CA CYS A 10 -34.88 -18.97 17.83
C CYS A 10 -34.61 -17.52 18.19
N ILE A 11 -34.91 -16.59 17.30
CA ILE A 11 -34.90 -15.14 17.58
C ILE A 11 -36.33 -14.70 17.82
N ARG A 12 -36.59 -14.13 19.00
CA ARG A 12 -37.90 -13.57 19.40
C ARG A 12 -37.76 -12.06 19.41
N ASP A 13 -38.34 -11.40 18.43
CA ASP A 13 -38.44 -9.93 18.39
C ASP A 13 -39.90 -9.54 18.17
N SER A 14 -40.44 -8.71 19.05
CA SER A 14 -41.72 -7.99 18.95
C SER A 14 -42.91 -8.82 18.45
N GLY A 15 -43.08 -10.06 18.93
CA GLY A 15 -44.27 -10.88 18.64
C GLY A 15 -44.16 -11.80 17.41
N ASN A 16 -43.11 -11.70 16.60
CA ASN A 16 -42.84 -12.64 15.53
C ASN A 16 -41.73 -13.61 15.95
N VAL A 17 -42.04 -14.93 15.89
CA VAL A 17 -41.06 -15.99 16.12
C VAL A 17 -40.56 -16.46 14.78
N THR A 18 -39.30 -16.12 14.44
CA THR A 18 -38.61 -16.67 13.27
C THR A 18 -37.71 -17.82 13.75
N SER A 19 -38.01 -19.03 13.36
CA SER A 19 -37.18 -20.22 13.63
C SER A 19 -36.29 -20.46 12.42
N THR A 20 -34.98 -20.38 12.60
CA THR A 20 -33.99 -20.74 11.57
C THR A 20 -33.28 -22.01 12.01
N SER A 21 -33.40 -23.08 11.25
CA SER A 21 -32.65 -24.32 11.49
C SER A 21 -31.47 -24.40 10.50
N SER A 22 -30.28 -24.69 10.99
CA SER A 22 -29.12 -24.98 10.16
C SER A 22 -28.66 -26.43 10.37
N ILE A 23 -28.41 -27.15 9.26
CA ILE A 23 -27.86 -28.50 9.27
C ILE A 23 -26.45 -28.43 8.68
N THR A 24 -25.46 -28.85 9.49
CA THR A 24 -24.06 -28.91 9.07
C THR A 24 -23.62 -30.34 8.83
N PHE A 25 -23.17 -30.64 7.62
CA PHE A 25 -22.57 -31.95 7.29
C PHE A 25 -21.05 -31.81 7.31
N THR A 26 -20.39 -32.62 8.13
CA THR A 26 -18.91 -32.63 8.23
C THR A 26 -18.37 -33.89 7.60
N TYR A 27 -17.54 -33.75 6.57
CA TYR A 27 -16.85 -34.85 5.90
C TYR A 27 -15.35 -34.78 6.21
N ILE A 28 -14.78 -35.89 6.69
CA ILE A 28 -13.34 -36.05 6.87
C ILE A 28 -12.80 -36.79 5.66
N LEU A 29 -11.96 -36.11 4.87
CA LEU A 29 -11.34 -36.69 3.68
C LEU A 29 -9.88 -37.01 3.98
N MET A 30 -9.39 -38.13 3.45
CA MET A 30 -7.98 -38.51 3.49
C MET A 30 -7.47 -38.54 2.05
N ALA A 31 -6.31 -37.91 1.80
CA ALA A 31 -5.67 -37.97 0.53
C ALA A 31 -4.52 -38.96 0.54
N ASP A 32 -4.53 -39.92 -0.39
CA ASP A 32 -3.53 -41.01 -0.47
C ASP A 32 -2.29 -40.57 -1.28
N LYS A 33 -2.40 -39.57 -2.10
CA LYS A 33 -1.32 -39.06 -2.97
C LYS A 33 -1.25 -37.54 -2.98
N GLU A 34 -0.05 -37.01 -3.22
CA GLU A 34 0.14 -35.60 -3.49
C GLU A 34 -0.55 -35.16 -4.79
N GLY A 35 -0.99 -33.92 -4.87
CA GLY A 35 -1.65 -33.38 -6.05
C GLY A 35 -2.68 -32.31 -5.74
N THR A 36 -3.31 -31.80 -6.78
CA THR A 36 -4.41 -30.82 -6.63
C THR A 36 -5.73 -31.55 -6.90
N TYR A 37 -6.61 -31.55 -5.90
CA TYR A 37 -7.91 -32.16 -5.96
C TYR A 37 -9.00 -31.10 -5.94
N THR A 38 -10.01 -31.26 -6.80
CA THR A 38 -11.17 -30.39 -6.80
C THR A 38 -12.33 -31.11 -6.15
N ILE A 39 -12.86 -30.59 -5.05
CA ILE A 39 -14.11 -31.04 -4.45
C ILE A 39 -15.22 -30.29 -5.17
N PRO A 40 -16.11 -31.00 -5.91
CA PRO A 40 -17.20 -30.32 -6.61
C PRO A 40 -18.20 -29.71 -5.63
N GLY A 41 -18.97 -28.74 -6.11
CA GLY A 41 -20.03 -28.13 -5.32
C GLY A 41 -21.09 -29.16 -4.90
N ALA A 42 -21.51 -29.10 -3.65
CA ALA A 42 -22.62 -29.91 -3.14
C ALA A 42 -23.96 -29.34 -3.62
N THR A 43 -24.85 -30.23 -4.10
CA THR A 43 -26.20 -29.84 -4.52
C THR A 43 -27.20 -30.26 -3.45
N ILE A 44 -28.03 -29.32 -3.04
CA ILE A 44 -29.16 -29.53 -2.12
C ILE A 44 -30.47 -29.11 -2.78
N VAL A 45 -31.55 -29.76 -2.39
CA VAL A 45 -32.90 -29.33 -2.78
C VAL A 45 -33.48 -28.51 -1.63
N ALA A 46 -33.71 -27.23 -1.85
CA ALA A 46 -34.36 -26.35 -0.90
C ALA A 46 -35.56 -25.67 -1.60
N ASP A 47 -36.72 -25.72 -0.98
CA ASP A 47 -37.97 -25.17 -1.52
C ASP A 47 -38.33 -25.69 -2.95
N GLY A 48 -38.02 -26.97 -3.23
CA GLY A 48 -38.26 -27.59 -4.54
C GLY A 48 -37.26 -27.15 -5.62
N GLN A 49 -36.22 -26.37 -5.28
CA GLN A 49 -35.20 -25.93 -6.23
C GLN A 49 -33.82 -26.52 -5.85
N ASN A 50 -33.08 -26.92 -6.88
CA ASN A 50 -31.69 -27.35 -6.72
C ASN A 50 -30.80 -26.14 -6.50
N LYS A 51 -30.10 -26.08 -5.37
CA LYS A 51 -29.05 -25.09 -5.07
C LYS A 51 -27.72 -25.78 -4.94
N THR A 52 -26.74 -25.31 -5.67
CA THR A 52 -25.38 -25.89 -5.68
C THR A 52 -24.41 -24.91 -5.03
N SER A 53 -23.57 -25.42 -4.13
CA SER A 53 -22.49 -24.63 -3.52
C SER A 53 -21.33 -24.42 -4.49
N ASN A 54 -20.36 -23.56 -4.13
CA ASN A 54 -19.10 -23.43 -4.85
C ASN A 54 -18.28 -24.72 -4.75
N SER A 55 -17.39 -24.95 -5.72
CA SER A 55 -16.34 -25.97 -5.67
C SER A 55 -15.13 -25.46 -4.88
N VAL A 56 -14.38 -26.39 -4.26
CA VAL A 56 -13.17 -26.07 -3.48
C VAL A 56 -12.00 -26.86 -4.05
N GLN A 57 -10.86 -26.20 -4.28
CA GLN A 57 -9.62 -26.86 -4.65
C GLN A 57 -8.74 -27.05 -3.42
N ILE A 58 -8.23 -28.26 -3.25
CA ILE A 58 -7.30 -28.64 -2.18
C ILE A 58 -6.01 -29.12 -2.81
N LYS A 59 -4.89 -28.51 -2.42
CA LYS A 59 -3.56 -28.96 -2.80
C LYS A 59 -2.99 -29.83 -1.70
N VAL A 60 -2.76 -31.10 -1.98
CA VAL A 60 -2.10 -32.06 -1.10
C VAL A 60 -0.61 -31.99 -1.36
N LEU A 61 0.17 -31.63 -0.33
CA LEU A 61 1.62 -31.51 -0.40
C LEU A 61 2.30 -32.86 -0.13
N PRO A 62 3.56 -33.07 -0.58
CA PRO A 62 4.34 -34.24 -0.23
C PRO A 62 4.51 -34.37 1.28
N PRO A 63 4.71 -35.61 1.80
CA PRO A 63 4.99 -35.82 3.21
C PRO A 63 6.33 -35.17 3.61
N ASP A 64 6.43 -34.75 4.88
CA ASP A 64 7.70 -34.27 5.43
C ASP A 64 8.76 -35.36 5.40
N GLN A 65 9.90 -35.06 4.79
CA GLN A 65 11.08 -35.91 4.89
C GLN A 65 11.75 -35.66 6.26
N THR A 66 11.23 -36.29 7.31
CA THR A 66 11.93 -36.33 8.58
C THR A 66 13.06 -37.35 8.44
N ASN A 67 14.31 -36.91 8.46
CA ASN A 67 15.44 -37.80 8.74
C ASN A 67 15.19 -38.46 10.09
N GLY A 68 15.00 -39.77 10.04
CA GLY A 68 14.52 -40.53 11.18
C GLY A 68 15.46 -40.50 12.38
N VAL A 69 14.87 -40.14 13.51
CA VAL A 69 15.32 -40.59 14.83
C VAL A 69 14.06 -40.98 15.58
N GLY A 70 13.93 -42.29 15.85
CA GLY A 70 13.06 -42.85 16.85
C GLY A 70 11.67 -43.29 16.42
N GLY A 71 11.52 -44.59 16.21
CA GLY A 71 10.26 -45.28 16.01
C GLY A 71 9.28 -45.09 17.19
N GLY A 72 8.03 -44.93 16.83
CA GLY A 72 6.90 -44.90 17.77
C GLY A 72 5.62 -44.88 16.95
N ASN A 73 5.07 -46.06 16.73
CA ASN A 73 3.77 -46.31 16.13
C ASN A 73 2.69 -45.55 16.89
N ASN A 74 1.99 -44.60 16.28
CA ASN A 74 0.62 -44.29 16.66
C ASN A 74 -0.13 -43.61 15.51
N SER A 75 -1.12 -44.33 15.02
CA SER A 75 -2.13 -43.86 14.08
C SER A 75 -3.05 -42.82 14.72
N GLY A 76 -3.17 -41.65 14.09
CA GLY A 76 -4.13 -40.63 14.49
C GLY A 76 -3.82 -39.30 13.86
N GLY A 77 -4.42 -39.03 12.69
CA GLY A 77 -4.22 -37.78 11.97
C GLY A 77 -4.62 -36.52 12.76
N ARG A 78 -3.62 -35.78 13.15
CA ARG A 78 -3.70 -34.35 13.45
C ARG A 78 -2.44 -33.73 12.86
N THR A 79 -2.58 -32.86 11.89
CA THR A 79 -1.55 -31.92 11.48
C THR A 79 -1.26 -30.98 12.65
N SER A 80 -0.54 -31.50 13.64
CA SER A 80 0.01 -30.68 14.71
C SER A 80 1.29 -30.06 14.17
N SER A 81 1.29 -28.73 14.01
CA SER A 81 2.54 -27.98 14.10
C SER A 81 3.26 -28.51 15.34
N ARG A 82 4.38 -29.23 15.16
CA ARG A 82 5.16 -29.77 16.26
C ARG A 82 5.60 -28.60 17.14
N SER A 83 4.94 -28.43 18.28
CA SER A 83 5.44 -27.57 19.34
C SER A 83 6.80 -28.14 19.76
N GLN A 84 7.88 -27.39 19.52
CA GLN A 84 9.18 -27.79 20.00
C GLN A 84 9.18 -27.71 21.53
N VAL A 85 9.59 -28.78 22.17
CA VAL A 85 9.69 -28.85 23.64
C VAL A 85 10.73 -27.82 24.13
N ALA A 86 10.44 -27.19 25.25
CA ALA A 86 11.33 -26.21 25.91
C ALA A 86 12.77 -26.71 26.05
N GLY A 87 13.71 -25.85 25.63
CA GLY A 87 15.14 -26.13 25.64
C GLY A 87 15.73 -26.58 24.30
N SER A 88 14.89 -26.88 23.28
CA SER A 88 15.42 -27.11 21.93
C SER A 88 15.86 -25.79 21.29
N LYS A 89 17.11 -25.72 20.85
CA LYS A 89 17.63 -24.54 20.15
C LYS A 89 16.92 -24.39 18.81
N ILE A 90 16.19 -23.29 18.62
CA ILE A 90 15.56 -22.97 17.35
C ILE A 90 16.65 -22.78 16.29
N THR A 91 16.66 -23.64 15.29
CA THR A 91 17.67 -23.63 14.22
C THR A 91 17.29 -22.70 13.07
N ASN A 92 18.20 -22.47 12.12
CA ASN A 92 17.90 -21.75 10.91
C ASN A 92 17.04 -22.58 9.91
N GLN A 93 16.81 -23.86 10.21
CA GLN A 93 15.87 -24.69 9.47
C GLN A 93 14.44 -24.57 10.01
N ASP A 94 14.28 -24.14 11.26
CA ASP A 94 12.96 -23.99 11.88
C ASP A 94 12.32 -22.64 11.60
N LEU A 95 13.18 -21.61 11.37
CA LEU A 95 12.74 -20.27 11.03
C LEU A 95 13.80 -19.57 10.19
N PHE A 96 13.45 -19.21 8.96
CA PHE A 96 14.31 -18.44 8.06
C PHE A 96 13.51 -17.55 7.13
N ILE A 97 14.20 -16.62 6.49
CA ILE A 97 13.63 -15.69 5.52
C ILE A 97 14.40 -15.81 4.21
N THR A 98 13.69 -16.03 3.12
CA THR A 98 14.28 -15.97 1.80
C THR A 98 14.15 -14.55 1.23
N ALA A 99 15.20 -14.11 0.52
CA ALA A 99 15.16 -12.92 -0.32
C ALA A 99 15.20 -13.38 -1.77
N THR A 100 14.23 -12.99 -2.57
CA THR A 100 14.17 -13.37 -3.99
C THR A 100 13.90 -12.14 -4.84
N ALA A 101 14.64 -12.03 -5.96
CA ALA A 101 14.39 -11.03 -6.98
C ALA A 101 13.69 -11.68 -8.18
N SER A 102 12.72 -11.00 -8.76
CA SER A 102 12.00 -11.51 -9.95
C SER A 102 12.93 -11.71 -11.16
N LYS A 103 13.99 -10.90 -11.23
CA LYS A 103 15.01 -10.94 -12.27
C LYS A 103 16.37 -10.67 -11.65
N THR A 104 17.41 -11.37 -12.10
CA THR A 104 18.81 -11.16 -11.65
C THR A 104 19.65 -10.43 -12.68
N THR A 105 19.16 -10.33 -13.93
CA THR A 105 19.78 -9.57 -15.02
C THR A 105 18.70 -8.68 -15.63
N VAL A 106 18.93 -7.38 -15.63
CA VAL A 106 17.98 -6.34 -16.05
C VAL A 106 18.72 -5.20 -16.74
N TYR A 107 17.97 -4.33 -17.40
CA TYR A 107 18.48 -3.03 -17.86
C TYR A 107 18.39 -1.97 -16.76
N GLU A 108 19.15 -0.88 -16.92
CA GLU A 108 18.95 0.33 -16.12
C GLU A 108 17.49 0.74 -16.15
N GLN A 109 16.93 1.17 -14.99
CA GLN A 109 15.55 1.60 -14.83
C GLN A 109 14.48 0.49 -15.04
N GLU A 110 14.86 -0.74 -15.35
CA GLU A 110 13.92 -1.86 -15.43
C GLU A 110 13.47 -2.30 -14.03
N ALA A 111 12.17 -2.54 -13.87
CA ALA A 111 11.58 -2.91 -12.58
C ALA A 111 12.00 -4.33 -12.14
N ILE A 112 12.36 -4.47 -10.87
CA ILE A 112 12.68 -5.73 -10.19
C ILE A 112 11.79 -5.85 -8.97
N LEU A 113 11.01 -6.93 -8.87
CA LEU A 113 10.30 -7.23 -7.63
C LEU A 113 11.21 -8.00 -6.68
N LEU A 114 11.53 -7.38 -5.54
CA LEU A 114 12.24 -8.00 -4.41
C LEU A 114 11.20 -8.48 -3.39
N THR A 115 11.26 -9.75 -3.05
CA THR A 115 10.33 -10.38 -2.11
C THR A 115 11.08 -10.99 -0.94
N TYR A 116 10.70 -10.63 0.27
CA TYR A 116 11.10 -11.30 1.49
C TYR A 116 9.97 -12.21 1.96
N LYS A 117 10.24 -13.52 2.03
CA LYS A 117 9.27 -14.55 2.40
C LYS A 117 9.76 -15.32 3.62
N VAL A 118 8.90 -15.39 4.63
CA VAL A 118 9.15 -16.12 5.87
C VAL A 118 8.75 -17.58 5.71
N TYR A 119 9.58 -18.47 6.22
CA TYR A 119 9.34 -19.89 6.37
C TYR A 119 9.49 -20.27 7.84
N THR A 120 8.46 -20.84 8.44
CA THR A 120 8.46 -21.15 9.87
C THR A 120 7.82 -22.49 10.17
N LEU A 121 8.46 -23.26 11.07
CA LEU A 121 7.92 -24.45 11.73
C LEU A 121 7.52 -24.15 13.18
N VAL A 122 7.87 -22.94 13.67
CA VAL A 122 7.65 -22.52 15.04
C VAL A 122 6.56 -21.44 15.12
N ASN A 123 6.02 -21.22 16.31
CA ASN A 123 4.97 -20.24 16.55
C ASN A 123 5.58 -18.81 16.57
N LEU A 124 5.72 -18.22 15.39
CA LEU A 124 6.21 -16.85 15.22
C LEU A 124 5.12 -15.85 15.62
N ARG A 125 5.35 -15.04 16.65
CA ARG A 125 4.44 -14.00 17.13
C ARG A 125 4.68 -12.68 16.44
N GLN A 126 5.94 -12.27 16.35
CA GLN A 126 6.33 -10.98 15.79
C GLN A 126 7.63 -11.13 15.00
N LEU A 127 7.79 -10.27 14.02
CA LEU A 127 9.00 -10.20 13.21
C LEU A 127 9.32 -8.73 12.95
N TYR A 128 10.48 -8.29 13.39
CA TYR A 128 10.98 -6.93 13.20
C TYR A 128 12.16 -6.94 12.24
N GLY A 129 12.14 -6.05 11.28
CA GLY A 129 13.24 -5.85 10.35
C GLY A 129 13.01 -4.59 9.55
N LYS A 130 14.08 -3.87 9.28
CA LYS A 130 14.04 -2.64 8.48
C LYS A 130 14.85 -2.85 7.21
N MET A 131 14.25 -2.52 6.08
CA MET A 131 14.94 -2.46 4.80
C MET A 131 16.04 -1.40 4.89
N PRO A 132 17.31 -1.74 4.56
CA PRO A 132 18.37 -0.75 4.45
C PRO A 132 18.12 0.14 3.24
N ASP A 133 18.71 1.34 3.27
CA ASP A 133 18.75 2.19 2.10
C ASP A 133 19.59 1.50 1.00
N LEU A 134 18.95 1.19 -0.12
CA LEU A 134 19.60 0.55 -1.26
C LEU A 134 20.21 1.63 -2.15
N LYS A 135 21.48 1.88 -1.97
CA LYS A 135 22.24 2.79 -2.84
C LYS A 135 22.09 2.36 -4.30
N ASN A 136 21.90 3.32 -5.17
CA ASN A 136 21.73 3.15 -6.64
C ASN A 136 20.45 2.41 -7.07
N PHE A 137 19.46 2.25 -6.19
CA PHE A 137 18.12 1.82 -6.53
C PHE A 137 17.10 2.88 -6.11
N HIS A 138 16.17 3.20 -7.01
CA HIS A 138 14.94 3.83 -6.57
C HIS A 138 14.01 2.73 -6.07
N THR A 139 13.61 2.80 -4.80
CA THR A 139 12.87 1.74 -4.11
C THR A 139 11.45 2.19 -3.82
N GLN A 140 10.47 1.33 -4.11
CA GLN A 140 9.08 1.54 -3.73
C GLN A 140 8.56 0.30 -3.00
N GLU A 141 7.97 0.51 -1.83
CA GLU A 141 7.36 -0.58 -1.05
C GLU A 141 5.99 -0.93 -1.60
N VAL A 142 5.74 -2.23 -1.74
CA VAL A 142 4.42 -2.76 -2.12
C VAL A 142 3.57 -2.84 -0.86
N GLU A 143 2.42 -2.19 -0.85
CA GLU A 143 1.48 -2.28 0.25
C GLU A 143 0.94 -3.72 0.37
N LEU A 144 1.22 -4.35 1.48
CA LEU A 144 0.74 -5.69 1.83
C LEU A 144 -0.22 -5.58 3.03
N PRO A 145 -1.16 -6.53 3.17
CA PRO A 145 -2.03 -6.59 4.35
C PRO A 145 -1.20 -6.60 5.64
N GLN A 146 -1.60 -5.76 6.61
CA GLN A 146 -0.93 -5.69 7.91
C GLN A 146 -1.03 -7.02 8.66
N GLN A 147 -2.21 -7.64 8.64
CA GLN A 147 -2.41 -8.96 9.17
C GLN A 147 -1.90 -10.01 8.19
N LYS A 148 -0.80 -10.67 8.56
CA LYS A 148 -0.18 -11.71 7.73
C LYS A 148 -0.93 -13.02 7.86
N THR A 149 -1.33 -13.59 6.73
CA THR A 149 -1.90 -14.92 6.64
C THR A 149 -0.83 -15.91 6.25
N PHE A 150 -0.68 -16.97 7.01
CA PHE A 150 0.26 -18.05 6.71
C PHE A 150 -0.42 -19.13 5.88
N SER A 151 0.29 -19.61 4.86
CA SER A 151 -0.09 -20.76 4.03
C SER A 151 0.94 -21.85 4.17
N LEU A 152 0.51 -23.11 4.07
CA LEU A 152 1.42 -24.24 4.10
C LEU A 152 2.07 -24.43 2.73
N GLU A 153 3.40 -24.57 2.69
CA GLU A 153 4.19 -24.75 1.47
C GLU A 153 5.30 -25.76 1.70
N HIS A 154 5.49 -26.65 0.73
CA HIS A 154 6.60 -27.61 0.73
C HIS A 154 7.87 -26.95 0.20
N TYR A 155 8.94 -26.96 1.01
CA TYR A 155 10.23 -26.38 0.65
C TYR A 155 11.37 -27.25 1.22
N ASN A 156 12.31 -27.67 0.36
CA ASN A 156 13.45 -28.51 0.74
C ASN A 156 13.09 -29.74 1.59
N GLY A 157 12.05 -30.46 1.21
CA GLY A 157 11.64 -31.71 1.87
C GLY A 157 10.81 -31.52 3.14
N ARG A 158 10.43 -30.29 3.51
CA ARG A 158 9.63 -29.99 4.70
C ARG A 158 8.45 -29.06 4.37
N ASN A 159 7.38 -29.19 5.16
CA ASN A 159 6.19 -28.36 5.04
C ASN A 159 6.25 -27.20 6.02
N TYR A 160 6.44 -25.98 5.52
CA TYR A 160 6.54 -24.76 6.31
C TYR A 160 5.25 -23.94 6.25
N ASN A 161 4.92 -23.30 7.34
CA ASN A 161 4.03 -22.15 7.30
C ASN A 161 4.78 -20.96 6.69
N THR A 162 4.24 -20.39 5.62
CA THR A 162 4.91 -19.33 4.87
C THR A 162 4.03 -18.11 4.69
N THR A 163 4.64 -16.95 4.69
CA THR A 163 3.97 -15.70 4.31
C THR A 163 4.95 -14.75 3.65
N VAL A 164 4.43 -13.93 2.73
CA VAL A 164 5.18 -12.79 2.18
C VAL A 164 5.22 -11.70 3.23
N TRP A 165 6.42 -11.41 3.74
CA TRP A 165 6.59 -10.42 4.80
C TRP A 165 6.62 -9.01 4.26
N SER A 166 7.47 -8.75 3.26
CA SER A 166 7.56 -7.48 2.57
C SER A 166 7.94 -7.65 1.10
N GLN A 167 7.51 -6.72 0.28
CA GLN A 167 7.85 -6.66 -1.13
C GLN A 167 8.23 -5.23 -1.52
N TYR A 168 9.21 -5.12 -2.41
CA TYR A 168 9.69 -3.85 -2.93
C TYR A 168 9.86 -3.93 -4.43
N VAL A 169 9.48 -2.89 -5.14
CA VAL A 169 9.84 -2.72 -6.55
C VAL A 169 11.06 -1.81 -6.61
N LEU A 170 12.12 -2.31 -7.20
CA LEU A 170 13.42 -1.66 -7.33
C LEU A 170 13.64 -1.24 -8.76
N PHE A 171 14.15 -0.02 -8.98
CA PHE A 171 14.58 0.48 -10.28
C PHE A 171 16.06 0.85 -10.16
N PRO A 172 16.98 0.06 -10.78
CA PRO A 172 18.41 0.36 -10.74
C PRO A 172 18.71 1.65 -11.50
N GLN A 173 19.54 2.52 -10.90
CA GLN A 173 19.87 3.83 -11.45
C GLN A 173 21.17 3.86 -12.25
N GLN A 174 21.95 2.78 -12.19
CA GLN A 174 23.25 2.65 -12.85
C GLN A 174 23.44 1.23 -13.36
N SER A 175 24.25 1.08 -14.39
CA SER A 175 24.70 -0.23 -14.87
C SER A 175 25.82 -0.80 -14.00
N GLY A 176 26.01 -2.10 -14.10
CA GLY A 176 27.04 -2.85 -13.38
C GLY A 176 26.48 -3.91 -12.46
N LYS A 177 27.36 -4.48 -11.65
CA LYS A 177 27.01 -5.48 -10.65
C LYS A 177 26.60 -4.78 -9.35
N MET A 178 25.33 -4.92 -8.98
CA MET A 178 24.78 -4.33 -7.78
C MET A 178 24.43 -5.40 -6.75
N GLU A 179 24.65 -5.10 -5.48
CA GLU A 179 24.33 -6.00 -4.38
C GLU A 179 23.17 -5.45 -3.55
N ILE A 180 22.21 -6.33 -3.26
CA ILE A 180 21.19 -6.12 -2.22
C ILE A 180 21.75 -6.80 -0.97
N PRO A 181 22.08 -6.04 0.08
CA PRO A 181 22.74 -6.58 1.27
C PRO A 181 21.82 -7.51 2.05
N SER A 182 22.41 -8.35 2.90
CA SER A 182 21.67 -9.13 3.89
C SER A 182 21.00 -8.22 4.89
N ILE A 183 19.79 -8.58 5.30
CA ILE A 183 19.02 -7.91 6.35
C ILE A 183 18.95 -8.84 7.55
N THR A 184 19.09 -8.28 8.73
CA THR A 184 18.83 -9.01 9.98
C THR A 184 17.43 -8.68 10.47
N PHE A 185 16.60 -9.72 10.61
CA PHE A 185 15.29 -9.64 11.23
C PHE A 185 15.37 -10.22 12.64
N GLU A 186 14.66 -9.62 13.59
CA GLU A 186 14.45 -10.16 14.94
C GLU A 186 13.06 -10.80 14.98
N GLY A 187 13.00 -12.12 15.14
CA GLY A 187 11.77 -12.87 15.33
C GLY A 187 11.48 -13.12 16.81
N VAL A 188 10.25 -12.87 17.25
CA VAL A 188 9.75 -13.25 18.58
C VAL A 188 8.91 -14.49 18.45
N ILE A 189 9.32 -15.56 19.10
CA ILE A 189 8.74 -16.90 18.98
C ILE A 189 8.14 -17.31 20.33
N ALA A 190 6.89 -17.76 20.33
CA ALA A 190 6.28 -18.39 21.50
C ALA A 190 6.71 -19.84 21.57
N GLN A 191 7.53 -20.18 22.54
CA GLN A 191 7.97 -21.52 22.82
C GLN A 191 7.21 -22.08 24.04
N GLN A 192 6.65 -23.27 23.90
CA GLN A 192 5.97 -23.94 24.98
C GLN A 192 6.99 -24.54 25.94
N VAL A 193 6.88 -24.23 27.22
CA VAL A 193 7.74 -24.70 28.29
C VAL A 193 6.89 -25.55 29.22
N ALA A 194 7.40 -26.74 29.61
CA ALA A 194 6.75 -27.52 30.67
C ALA A 194 6.79 -26.69 31.96
N SER A 195 5.66 -26.56 32.64
CA SER A 195 5.61 -25.91 33.94
C SER A 195 5.84 -26.97 35.04
N ASP A 196 6.78 -26.68 35.93
CA ASP A 196 7.01 -27.49 37.12
C ASP A 196 6.00 -27.18 38.24
N ASP A 197 5.08 -26.24 38.03
CA ASP A 197 4.06 -25.86 39.00
C ASP A 197 2.88 -26.84 38.90
N PRO A 198 2.55 -27.56 40.00
CA PRO A 198 1.41 -28.49 40.04
C PRO A 198 0.06 -27.82 39.76
N PHE A 199 -0.07 -26.52 40.03
CA PHE A 199 -1.28 -25.72 39.77
C PHE A 199 -1.50 -25.49 38.30
N ASP A 200 -0.43 -25.12 37.58
CA ASP A 200 -0.42 -24.95 36.11
C ASP A 200 -0.70 -26.28 35.40
N ALA A 201 -0.20 -27.40 35.94
CA ALA A 201 -0.47 -28.73 35.42
C ALA A 201 -1.96 -29.10 35.46
N PHE A 202 -2.67 -28.64 36.47
CA PHE A 202 -4.08 -28.93 36.68
C PHE A 202 -5.01 -27.99 35.88
N PHE A 203 -4.72 -26.69 35.83
CA PHE A 203 -5.61 -25.69 35.21
C PHE A 203 -5.27 -25.34 33.77
N ASN A 204 -3.98 -25.35 33.38
CA ASN A 204 -3.49 -24.96 32.05
C ASN A 204 -2.87 -26.10 31.25
N GLY A 205 -3.07 -27.37 31.63
CA GLY A 205 -2.47 -28.49 30.94
C GLY A 205 -0.95 -28.60 31.10
N GLY A 206 -0.38 -27.95 32.12
CA GLY A 206 1.04 -28.07 32.49
C GLY A 206 2.04 -27.37 31.54
N SER A 207 1.61 -26.40 30.77
CA SER A 207 2.51 -25.72 29.84
C SER A 207 2.36 -24.19 29.85
N ASN A 208 3.48 -23.52 30.02
CA ASN A 208 3.60 -22.08 29.88
C ASN A 208 4.26 -21.73 28.55
N TYR A 209 3.98 -20.52 28.02
CA TYR A 209 4.64 -19.99 26.83
C TYR A 209 5.70 -18.97 27.25
N VAL A 210 6.92 -19.17 26.75
CA VAL A 210 8.02 -18.22 26.92
C VAL A 210 8.33 -17.61 25.56
N GLU A 211 8.56 -16.31 25.53
CA GLU A 211 8.98 -15.64 24.31
C GLU A 211 10.51 -15.75 24.15
N VAL A 212 10.92 -16.26 23.01
CA VAL A 212 12.31 -16.41 22.63
C VAL A 212 12.59 -15.51 21.43
N LYS A 213 13.61 -14.67 21.53
CA LYS A 213 14.08 -13.83 20.41
C LYS A 213 15.12 -14.56 19.58
N LYS A 214 14.99 -14.47 18.26
CA LYS A 214 15.94 -15.02 17.31
C LYS A 214 16.25 -14.05 16.19
N ASN A 215 17.54 -13.86 15.93
CA ASN A 215 18.01 -13.12 14.78
C ASN A 215 18.05 -14.01 13.54
N ILE A 216 17.46 -13.54 12.45
CA ILE A 216 17.36 -14.20 11.17
C ILE A 216 18.02 -13.31 10.14
N VAL A 217 19.07 -13.83 9.49
CA VAL A 217 19.81 -13.09 8.46
C VAL A 217 19.38 -13.58 7.09
N THR A 218 18.94 -12.67 6.22
CA THR A 218 18.59 -12.99 4.84
C THR A 218 19.86 -13.19 3.99
N PRO A 219 19.80 -13.99 2.92
CA PRO A 219 20.88 -14.03 1.95
C PRO A 219 21.03 -12.68 1.24
N LYS A 220 22.27 -12.34 0.87
CA LYS A 220 22.53 -11.24 -0.05
C LYS A 220 22.16 -11.66 -1.48
N LEU A 221 21.73 -10.70 -2.29
CA LEU A 221 21.43 -10.92 -3.70
C LEU A 221 22.33 -10.06 -4.58
N THR A 222 22.67 -10.58 -5.75
CA THR A 222 23.42 -9.85 -6.76
C THR A 222 22.54 -9.65 -7.97
N ILE A 223 22.44 -8.41 -8.43
CA ILE A 223 21.73 -8.01 -9.64
C ILE A 223 22.74 -7.51 -10.67
N ASN A 224 22.71 -8.07 -11.87
CA ASN A 224 23.53 -7.63 -13.00
C ASN A 224 22.71 -6.64 -13.83
N VAL A 225 23.06 -5.37 -13.78
CA VAL A 225 22.35 -4.30 -14.48
C VAL A 225 23.12 -3.96 -15.76
N LYS A 226 22.46 -4.16 -16.90
CA LYS A 226 22.99 -3.80 -18.21
C LYS A 226 22.73 -2.32 -18.48
N ALA A 227 23.71 -1.64 -19.07
CA ALA A 227 23.46 -0.31 -19.64
C ALA A 227 22.40 -0.40 -20.75
N LEU A 228 21.63 0.65 -20.92
CA LEU A 228 20.75 0.75 -22.08
C LEU A 228 21.59 0.76 -23.36
N PRO A 229 21.12 0.11 -24.45
CA PRO A 229 21.88 0.04 -25.70
C PRO A 229 22.26 1.41 -26.27
N ASP A 230 23.28 1.43 -27.12
CA ASP A 230 23.66 2.62 -27.87
C ASP A 230 22.53 3.05 -28.83
N GLY A 231 22.59 4.30 -29.28
CA GLY A 231 21.57 4.88 -30.17
C GLY A 231 20.40 5.53 -29.41
N LYS A 232 20.62 5.91 -28.17
CA LYS A 232 19.66 6.64 -27.35
C LYS A 232 19.22 7.94 -28.04
N PRO A 233 17.91 8.16 -28.31
CA PRO A 233 17.40 9.39 -28.92
C PRO A 233 17.71 10.63 -28.05
N ALA A 234 17.91 11.78 -28.68
CA ALA A 234 18.19 13.02 -27.97
C ALA A 234 17.06 13.44 -27.02
N ASN A 235 15.83 13.11 -27.40
CA ASN A 235 14.59 13.35 -26.61
C ASN A 235 14.18 12.16 -25.74
N PHE A 236 15.14 11.31 -25.35
CA PHE A 236 14.84 10.15 -24.49
C PHE A 236 14.29 10.60 -23.12
N SER A 237 13.09 10.13 -22.80
CA SER A 237 12.37 10.50 -21.58
C SER A 237 12.86 9.83 -20.28
N GLY A 238 13.83 8.90 -20.39
CA GLY A 238 14.20 8.04 -19.25
C GLY A 238 13.21 6.90 -19.01
N GLY A 239 12.17 6.76 -19.83
CA GLY A 239 11.17 5.71 -19.72
C GLY A 239 11.73 4.34 -20.12
N VAL A 240 11.57 3.34 -19.26
CA VAL A 240 11.91 1.93 -19.52
C VAL A 240 10.70 1.08 -19.18
N GLY A 241 10.14 0.42 -20.18
CA GLY A 241 8.88 -0.32 -20.04
C GLY A 241 8.04 -0.29 -21.31
N GLU A 242 6.74 -0.36 -21.16
CA GLU A 242 5.76 -0.27 -22.25
C GLU A 242 4.91 0.97 -22.05
N PHE A 243 4.95 1.90 -23.00
CA PHE A 243 4.25 3.16 -22.85
C PHE A 243 3.48 3.57 -24.11
N THR A 244 2.45 4.36 -23.90
CA THR A 244 1.69 5.08 -24.91
C THR A 244 1.58 6.53 -24.51
N ILE A 245 1.42 7.43 -25.48
CA ILE A 245 1.12 8.83 -25.23
C ILE A 245 -0.14 9.22 -26.00
N SER A 246 -0.98 10.00 -25.36
CA SER A 246 -2.12 10.67 -25.99
C SER A 246 -2.13 12.13 -25.58
N SER A 247 -2.74 12.96 -26.41
CA SER A 247 -2.92 14.38 -26.13
C SER A 247 -4.34 14.82 -26.42
N SER A 248 -4.77 15.86 -25.73
CA SER A 248 -6.03 16.56 -26.01
C SER A 248 -5.86 18.05 -25.76
N ILE A 249 -6.64 18.85 -26.42
CA ILE A 249 -6.66 20.30 -26.29
C ILE A 249 -8.06 20.77 -25.91
N SER A 250 -8.14 21.79 -25.05
CA SER A 250 -9.44 22.31 -24.56
C SER A 250 -10.26 22.96 -25.68
N THR A 251 -9.64 23.71 -26.55
CA THR A 251 -10.30 24.35 -27.71
C THR A 251 -9.27 24.63 -28.82
N LYS A 252 -9.73 24.67 -30.07
CA LYS A 252 -8.93 25.07 -31.24
C LYS A 252 -9.21 26.52 -31.69
N GLU A 253 -10.32 27.11 -31.24
CA GLU A 253 -10.72 28.48 -31.53
C GLU A 253 -10.80 29.25 -30.21
N LEU A 254 -10.08 30.36 -30.11
CA LEU A 254 -9.97 31.16 -28.91
C LEU A 254 -9.72 32.62 -29.29
N LYS A 255 -9.86 33.51 -28.34
CA LYS A 255 -9.53 34.92 -28.47
C LYS A 255 -8.21 35.22 -27.76
N THR A 256 -7.59 36.36 -28.13
CA THR A 256 -6.43 36.84 -27.38
C THR A 256 -6.75 36.97 -25.90
N ASN A 257 -5.83 36.53 -25.06
CA ASN A 257 -5.92 36.40 -23.59
C ASN A 257 -6.84 35.31 -23.06
N ASP A 258 -7.47 34.49 -23.92
CA ASP A 258 -8.14 33.27 -23.46
C ASP A 258 -7.09 32.17 -23.17
N ALA A 259 -7.30 31.40 -22.12
CA ALA A 259 -6.40 30.30 -21.80
C ALA A 259 -6.74 29.03 -22.61
N VAL A 260 -5.70 28.37 -23.10
CA VAL A 260 -5.79 27.04 -23.72
C VAL A 260 -5.02 26.04 -22.88
N THR A 261 -5.62 24.88 -22.66
CA THR A 261 -4.98 23.78 -21.93
C THR A 261 -4.68 22.62 -22.88
N ILE A 262 -3.42 22.17 -22.89
CA ILE A 262 -3.02 20.92 -23.52
C ILE A 262 -2.79 19.89 -22.44
N LYS A 263 -3.50 18.78 -22.53
CA LYS A 263 -3.39 17.64 -21.65
C LYS A 263 -2.65 16.52 -22.35
N LEU A 264 -1.51 16.12 -21.82
CA LEU A 264 -0.77 14.93 -22.22
C LEU A 264 -1.04 13.81 -21.21
N VAL A 265 -1.28 12.61 -21.71
CA VAL A 265 -1.44 11.41 -20.89
C VAL A 265 -0.45 10.36 -21.33
N ILE A 266 0.54 10.05 -20.50
CA ILE A 266 1.46 8.95 -20.67
C ILE A 266 0.91 7.78 -19.88
N SER A 267 0.54 6.71 -20.56
CA SER A 267 -0.03 5.49 -19.97
C SER A 267 0.89 4.32 -20.20
N GLY A 268 0.96 3.39 -19.25
CA GLY A 268 1.76 2.19 -19.44
C GLY A 268 2.22 1.53 -18.16
N THR A 269 3.21 0.65 -18.32
CA THR A 269 3.83 -0.10 -17.21
C THR A 269 5.36 -0.02 -17.32
N GLY A 270 6.00 0.33 -16.21
CA GLY A 270 7.45 0.49 -16.12
C GLY A 270 7.83 1.49 -15.04
N ASN A 271 8.85 2.32 -15.31
CA ASN A 271 9.35 3.32 -14.38
C ASN A 271 8.63 4.68 -14.47
N LEU A 272 7.31 4.69 -14.65
CA LEU A 272 6.47 5.88 -14.92
C LEU A 272 6.76 7.10 -14.04
N LYS A 273 7.10 6.90 -12.76
CA LYS A 273 7.44 7.99 -11.84
C LYS A 273 8.73 8.69 -12.21
N LEU A 274 9.67 7.96 -12.82
CA LEU A 274 11.01 8.44 -13.19
C LEU A 274 11.07 8.99 -14.62
N VAL A 275 9.97 8.87 -15.37
CA VAL A 275 9.85 9.40 -16.72
C VAL A 275 9.84 10.93 -16.69
N ASN A 276 10.75 11.55 -17.45
CA ASN A 276 10.80 13.00 -17.64
C ASN A 276 9.53 13.50 -18.32
N THR A 277 9.12 14.69 -17.95
CA THR A 277 7.96 15.35 -18.55
C THR A 277 8.32 15.85 -19.96
N PRO A 278 7.62 15.39 -21.02
CA PRO A 278 7.87 15.89 -22.38
C PRO A 278 7.53 17.37 -22.47
N GLU A 279 8.34 18.13 -23.16
CA GLU A 279 8.08 19.55 -23.39
C GLU A 279 7.12 19.75 -24.56
N VAL A 280 6.19 20.69 -24.41
CA VAL A 280 5.32 21.17 -25.48
C VAL A 280 5.91 22.47 -26.06
N ALA A 281 6.24 22.46 -27.35
CA ALA A 281 6.78 23.63 -28.02
C ALA A 281 5.65 24.60 -28.39
N PHE A 282 5.34 25.52 -27.50
CA PHE A 282 4.38 26.59 -27.79
C PHE A 282 5.02 27.67 -28.67
N PRO A 283 4.23 28.34 -29.55
CA PRO A 283 4.67 29.52 -30.27
C PRO A 283 5.10 30.65 -29.31
N LYS A 284 6.03 31.51 -29.74
CA LYS A 284 6.58 32.61 -28.92
C LYS A 284 5.54 33.65 -28.46
N ASP A 285 4.42 33.72 -29.16
CA ASP A 285 3.30 34.61 -28.84
C ASP A 285 2.42 34.11 -27.70
N PHE A 286 2.75 32.92 -27.12
CA PHE A 286 2.03 32.33 -25.99
C PHE A 286 2.81 32.55 -24.71
N GLU A 287 2.10 33.01 -23.68
CA GLU A 287 2.58 32.94 -22.29
C GLU A 287 2.29 31.57 -21.75
N VAL A 288 3.32 30.84 -21.38
CA VAL A 288 3.24 29.42 -20.95
C VAL A 288 3.52 29.35 -19.47
N TYR A 289 2.71 28.58 -18.76
CA TYR A 289 2.83 28.32 -17.33
C TYR A 289 3.41 26.92 -17.07
N ASP A 290 3.98 26.73 -15.88
CA ASP A 290 4.50 25.45 -15.45
C ASP A 290 3.40 24.36 -15.49
N PRO A 291 3.70 23.18 -16.01
CA PRO A 291 2.70 22.14 -16.15
C PRO A 291 2.25 21.57 -14.79
N LYS A 292 0.95 21.34 -14.66
CA LYS A 292 0.39 20.55 -13.56
C LYS A 292 0.56 19.07 -13.86
N ILE A 293 1.15 18.32 -12.92
CA ILE A 293 1.38 16.88 -13.07
C ILE A 293 0.53 16.13 -12.05
N ASP A 294 -0.30 15.20 -12.54
CA ASP A 294 -1.09 14.29 -11.73
C ASP A 294 -0.68 12.83 -12.05
N ASN A 295 -0.26 12.10 -11.02
CA ASN A 295 0.25 10.74 -11.14
C ASN A 295 -0.78 9.75 -10.57
N LYS A 296 -1.34 8.91 -11.43
CA LYS A 296 -2.30 7.86 -11.07
C LYS A 296 -1.67 6.50 -11.32
N PHE A 297 -0.84 6.05 -10.40
CA PHE A 297 -0.09 4.80 -10.51
C PHE A 297 -0.54 3.76 -9.51
N THR A 298 -0.56 2.51 -9.96
CA THR A 298 -0.65 1.33 -9.12
C THR A 298 0.66 0.58 -9.20
N LEU A 299 1.23 0.18 -8.07
CA LEU A 299 2.44 -0.60 -8.02
C LEU A 299 2.13 -2.05 -8.37
N THR A 300 2.81 -2.60 -9.39
CA THR A 300 2.68 -3.97 -9.86
C THR A 300 4.03 -4.70 -9.77
N ARG A 301 4.01 -6.00 -10.05
CA ARG A 301 5.26 -6.81 -10.10
C ARG A 301 6.20 -6.40 -11.22
N GLU A 302 5.70 -5.73 -12.25
CA GLU A 302 6.42 -5.32 -13.46
C GLU A 302 6.77 -3.83 -13.44
N GLY A 303 6.52 -3.16 -12.33
CA GLY A 303 6.75 -1.73 -12.15
C GLY A 303 5.47 -0.96 -11.81
N LEU A 304 5.50 0.34 -12.05
CA LEU A 304 4.34 1.19 -11.90
C LEU A 304 3.46 1.09 -13.14
N SER A 305 2.20 0.76 -12.96
CA SER A 305 1.19 0.74 -14.02
C SER A 305 0.17 1.85 -13.79
N GLY A 306 -0.18 2.57 -14.84
CA GLY A 306 -1.17 3.64 -14.75
C GLY A 306 -0.90 4.80 -15.70
N ASN A 307 -1.24 6.00 -15.25
CA ASN A 307 -1.21 7.21 -16.07
C ASN A 307 -0.44 8.34 -15.38
N LYS A 308 0.43 9.01 -16.13
CA LYS A 308 1.02 10.31 -15.80
C LYS A 308 0.30 11.35 -16.63
N VAL A 309 -0.52 12.17 -16.01
CA VAL A 309 -1.30 13.24 -16.64
C VAL A 309 -0.55 14.54 -16.45
N ILE A 310 -0.32 15.26 -17.57
CA ILE A 310 0.44 16.51 -17.58
C ILE A 310 -0.42 17.56 -18.29
N GLU A 311 -0.77 18.62 -17.60
CA GLU A 311 -1.61 19.70 -18.12
C GLU A 311 -0.79 20.97 -18.28
N TYR A 312 -0.62 21.42 -19.52
CA TYR A 312 0.04 22.67 -19.87
C TYR A 312 -1.00 23.76 -20.11
N LEU A 313 -0.84 24.87 -19.43
CA LEU A 313 -1.65 26.06 -19.63
C LEU A 313 -0.85 27.09 -20.45
N ALA A 314 -1.47 27.61 -21.49
CA ALA A 314 -0.87 28.67 -22.31
C ALA A 314 -1.92 29.72 -22.68
N ILE A 315 -1.48 30.98 -22.82
CA ILE A 315 -2.33 32.15 -23.14
C ILE A 315 -1.75 32.88 -24.35
N PRO A 316 -2.45 32.87 -25.51
CA PRO A 316 -2.01 33.64 -26.66
C PRO A 316 -2.16 35.14 -26.43
N ARG A 317 -1.10 35.88 -26.70
CA ARG A 317 -1.10 37.37 -26.55
C ARG A 317 -1.44 38.09 -27.82
N HIS A 318 -1.33 37.43 -28.99
CA HIS A 318 -1.61 38.01 -30.30
C HIS A 318 -2.61 37.15 -31.08
N ALA A 319 -3.41 37.81 -31.93
CA ALA A 319 -4.31 37.15 -32.86
C ALA A 319 -3.53 36.56 -34.04
N GLY A 320 -3.95 35.39 -34.54
CA GLY A 320 -3.29 34.70 -35.64
C GLY A 320 -3.64 33.24 -35.73
N ASN A 321 -3.07 32.55 -36.70
CA ASN A 321 -3.12 31.10 -36.81
C ASN A 321 -1.80 30.54 -36.29
N PHE A 322 -1.88 29.66 -35.30
CA PHE A 322 -0.71 29.09 -34.64
C PHE A 322 -0.76 27.57 -34.75
N THR A 323 0.40 26.96 -34.90
CA THR A 323 0.52 25.51 -34.89
C THR A 323 1.38 25.07 -33.70
N ILE A 324 0.81 24.19 -32.88
CA ILE A 324 1.57 23.48 -31.84
C ILE A 324 2.01 22.16 -32.45
N PRO A 325 3.30 21.89 -32.55
CA PRO A 325 3.83 20.67 -33.18
C PRO A 325 3.52 19.44 -32.34
N PRO A 326 3.60 18.24 -32.96
CA PRO A 326 3.46 16.99 -32.22
C PRO A 326 4.50 16.89 -31.09
N VAL A 327 4.06 16.41 -29.95
CA VAL A 327 4.97 16.08 -28.84
C VAL A 327 5.54 14.69 -29.07
N GLU A 328 6.86 14.60 -29.06
CA GLU A 328 7.59 13.32 -29.19
C GLU A 328 7.90 12.76 -27.82
N PHE A 329 7.65 11.47 -27.66
CA PHE A 329 7.97 10.70 -26.46
C PHE A 329 8.79 9.49 -26.82
N SER A 330 10.06 9.47 -26.40
CA SER A 330 10.98 8.38 -26.68
C SER A 330 11.26 7.60 -25.39
N TYR A 331 11.15 6.29 -25.47
CA TYR A 331 11.38 5.37 -24.35
C TYR A 331 12.06 4.09 -24.82
N PHE A 332 12.61 3.32 -23.89
CA PHE A 332 13.17 2.00 -24.16
C PHE A 332 12.12 0.91 -23.92
N ASP A 333 11.76 0.18 -24.97
CA ASP A 333 10.79 -0.90 -24.92
C ASP A 333 11.48 -2.23 -24.60
N LEU A 334 11.14 -2.81 -23.47
CA LEU A 334 11.72 -4.07 -22.97
C LEU A 334 11.31 -5.28 -23.82
N LYS A 335 10.18 -5.24 -24.54
CA LYS A 335 9.76 -6.36 -25.40
C LYS A 335 10.59 -6.45 -26.68
N SER A 336 10.79 -5.31 -27.31
CA SER A 336 11.60 -5.25 -28.55
C SER A 336 13.09 -5.02 -28.30
N ASN A 337 13.51 -4.75 -27.06
CA ASN A 337 14.86 -4.35 -26.67
C ASN A 337 15.39 -3.19 -27.53
N SER A 338 14.56 -2.20 -27.80
CA SER A 338 14.89 -1.07 -28.67
C SER A 338 14.21 0.21 -28.21
N TYR A 339 14.78 1.34 -28.63
CA TYR A 339 14.13 2.63 -28.40
C TYR A 339 12.94 2.81 -29.34
N LYS A 340 11.84 3.26 -28.79
CA LYS A 340 10.64 3.65 -29.53
C LYS A 340 10.35 5.11 -29.33
N THR A 341 10.00 5.80 -30.42
CA THR A 341 9.50 7.18 -30.38
C THR A 341 8.07 7.19 -30.86
N ILE A 342 7.17 7.64 -30.01
CA ILE A 342 5.76 7.84 -30.31
C ILE A 342 5.45 9.32 -30.29
N LYS A 343 4.48 9.76 -31.11
CA LYS A 343 4.17 11.17 -31.31
C LYS A 343 2.68 11.40 -31.08
N THR A 344 2.35 12.56 -30.54
CA THR A 344 0.97 13.06 -30.49
C THR A 344 0.57 13.69 -31.81
N GLU A 345 -0.67 14.13 -31.92
CA GLU A 345 -1.13 14.94 -33.03
C GLU A 345 -0.64 16.40 -32.89
N ALA A 346 -0.54 17.09 -34.03
CA ALA A 346 -0.34 18.54 -34.06
C ALA A 346 -1.67 19.28 -33.86
N TYR A 347 -1.63 20.45 -33.25
CA TYR A 347 -2.80 21.30 -33.05
C TYR A 347 -2.68 22.60 -33.78
N ASN A 348 -3.65 22.90 -34.67
CA ASN A 348 -3.80 24.20 -35.33
C ASN A 348 -4.82 25.00 -34.54
N LEU A 349 -4.39 26.17 -34.09
CA LEU A 349 -5.19 27.09 -33.28
C LEU A 349 -5.50 28.34 -34.09
N LYS A 350 -6.76 28.77 -34.09
CA LYS A 350 -7.22 30.04 -34.62
C LYS A 350 -7.46 31.00 -33.45
N VAL A 351 -6.65 32.06 -33.35
CA VAL A 351 -6.78 33.06 -32.30
C VAL A 351 -7.34 34.33 -32.91
N GLU A 352 -8.55 34.69 -32.51
CA GLU A 352 -9.22 35.92 -32.93
C GLU A 352 -8.88 37.06 -31.95
N LYS A 353 -9.05 38.31 -32.42
CA LYS A 353 -8.82 39.49 -31.56
C LYS A 353 -9.94 39.54 -30.50
N GLY A 354 -9.57 39.48 -29.24
CA GLY A 354 -10.48 39.65 -28.11
C GLY A 354 -10.89 41.11 -27.89
N ALA A 355 -12.06 41.33 -27.27
CA ALA A 355 -12.46 42.68 -26.82
C ALA A 355 -11.47 43.09 -25.70
N GLY A 356 -10.70 44.14 -25.95
CA GLY A 356 -9.59 44.53 -25.10
C GLY A 356 -9.99 44.97 -23.68
N ASN A 357 -10.04 44.05 -22.78
CA ASN A 357 -9.88 44.27 -21.34
C ASN A 357 -8.92 43.21 -20.82
N ALA A 358 -7.73 43.64 -20.45
CA ALA A 358 -6.61 42.79 -20.05
C ALA A 358 -6.82 41.99 -18.75
N ASP A 359 -7.99 42.08 -18.12
CA ASP A 359 -8.20 41.59 -16.75
C ASP A 359 -9.06 40.31 -16.59
N GLN A 360 -9.53 39.70 -17.69
CA GLN A 360 -10.26 38.42 -17.59
C GLN A 360 -9.56 37.31 -18.34
N VAL A 361 -8.70 36.60 -17.65
CA VAL A 361 -8.17 35.32 -18.11
C VAL A 361 -9.23 34.25 -17.78
N ILE A 362 -9.99 33.82 -18.79
CA ILE A 362 -10.89 32.67 -18.62
C ILE A 362 -10.09 31.43 -18.98
N ALA A 363 -9.66 30.70 -17.97
CA ALA A 363 -8.99 29.42 -18.14
C ALA A 363 -10.06 28.31 -18.06
N ASP A 364 -10.20 27.54 -19.13
CA ASP A 364 -11.05 26.34 -19.14
C ASP A 364 -10.20 25.14 -18.73
N PHE A 365 -9.94 25.02 -17.41
CA PHE A 365 -9.32 23.84 -16.84
C PHE A 365 -10.33 22.71 -16.76
N THR A 366 -9.88 21.49 -16.95
CA THR A 366 -10.71 20.26 -16.85
C THR A 366 -11.36 20.09 -15.47
N ASN A 367 -10.94 20.85 -14.45
CA ASN A 367 -11.56 20.90 -13.12
C ASN A 367 -11.85 22.38 -12.73
N LYS A 368 -13.09 22.79 -12.94
CA LYS A 368 -13.58 24.12 -12.48
C LYS A 368 -13.47 24.34 -10.96
N GLU A 369 -13.39 23.27 -10.18
CA GLU A 369 -13.25 23.36 -8.72
C GLU A 369 -11.85 23.83 -8.31
N ASP A 370 -10.79 23.39 -8.99
CA ASP A 370 -9.41 23.79 -8.68
C ASP A 370 -9.15 25.29 -8.97
N LEU A 371 -9.83 25.87 -9.97
CA LEU A 371 -9.74 27.30 -10.25
C LEU A 371 -10.45 28.19 -9.23
N LYS A 372 -11.54 27.70 -8.64
CA LYS A 372 -12.20 28.42 -7.53
C LYS A 372 -11.27 28.54 -6.32
N VAL A 373 -10.48 27.50 -6.05
CA VAL A 373 -9.54 27.47 -4.92
C VAL A 373 -8.37 28.43 -5.18
N LEU A 374 -7.76 28.38 -6.38
CA LEU A 374 -6.67 29.32 -6.76
C LEU A 374 -7.13 30.80 -6.81
N GLY A 375 -8.35 31.05 -7.32
CA GLY A 375 -8.93 32.39 -7.38
C GLY A 375 -9.33 32.94 -6.01
N GLN A 376 -9.59 32.08 -5.00
CA GLN A 376 -9.89 32.50 -3.64
C GLN A 376 -8.63 32.71 -2.80
N ASP A 377 -7.56 31.92 -3.04
CA ASP A 377 -6.33 31.98 -2.22
C ASP A 377 -5.46 33.21 -2.56
N ILE A 378 -5.52 33.74 -3.78
CA ILE A 378 -4.74 34.92 -4.19
C ILE A 378 -5.49 36.25 -3.96
N ARG A 379 -6.81 36.26 -3.77
CA ARG A 379 -7.65 37.45 -3.71
C ARG A 379 -7.94 38.01 -2.32
N TYR A 380 -7.57 37.37 -1.25
CA TYR A 380 -7.84 37.91 0.08
C TYR A 380 -6.57 38.17 0.90
N ILE A 381 -5.89 39.23 0.54
CA ILE A 381 -5.42 40.15 1.59
C ILE A 381 -6.71 40.67 2.22
N LYS A 382 -6.98 40.23 3.44
CA LYS A 382 -8.15 40.63 4.22
C LYS A 382 -8.12 42.17 4.34
N MET A 383 -8.96 42.87 3.56
CA MET A 383 -9.08 44.32 3.55
C MET A 383 -9.96 44.84 4.69
N GLY A 384 -10.33 44.00 5.65
CA GLY A 384 -11.05 44.39 6.84
C GLY A 384 -10.09 44.71 7.99
N GLU A 385 -10.52 45.57 8.91
CA GLU A 385 -9.75 45.94 10.10
C GLU A 385 -9.33 44.66 10.85
N THR A 386 -8.04 44.39 10.80
CA THR A 386 -7.44 43.33 11.58
C THR A 386 -7.13 43.91 12.95
N SER A 387 -7.85 43.45 13.97
CA SER A 387 -7.45 43.71 15.36
C SER A 387 -6.17 42.91 15.64
N LEU A 388 -5.02 43.55 15.41
CA LEU A 388 -3.73 42.98 15.73
C LEU A 388 -3.51 43.11 17.25
N THR A 389 -3.52 41.98 17.94
CA THR A 389 -3.02 41.90 19.32
C THR A 389 -1.49 41.89 19.31
N ARG A 390 -0.84 42.66 20.19
CA ARG A 390 0.62 42.68 20.33
C ARG A 390 1.12 41.27 20.66
N LYS A 391 2.23 40.87 20.07
CA LYS A 391 2.93 39.63 20.38
C LYS A 391 3.38 39.68 21.86
N GLY A 392 2.66 39.00 22.73
CA GLY A 392 2.89 39.03 24.19
C GLY A 392 1.64 39.23 25.04
N ASP A 393 0.54 39.69 24.46
CA ASP A 393 -0.75 39.78 25.16
C ASP A 393 -1.50 38.46 25.08
N PHE A 394 -1.04 37.51 25.89
CA PHE A 394 -1.76 36.26 26.07
C PHE A 394 -2.73 36.36 27.22
N PHE A 395 -3.95 35.88 27.04
CA PHE A 395 -4.92 35.73 28.13
C PHE A 395 -4.37 34.85 29.25
N PHE A 396 -3.63 33.80 28.90
CA PHE A 396 -2.96 32.90 29.84
C PHE A 396 -1.82 33.60 30.58
N GLY A 397 -1.91 33.66 31.90
CA GLY A 397 -0.92 34.36 32.73
C GLY A 397 -1.18 35.86 32.90
N SER A 398 -2.27 36.43 32.34
CA SER A 398 -2.68 37.81 32.56
C SER A 398 -3.39 37.95 33.94
N THR A 399 -3.42 39.16 34.46
CA THR A 399 -4.19 39.45 35.70
C THR A 399 -5.65 39.05 35.59
N THR A 400 -6.26 39.18 34.44
CA THR A 400 -7.64 38.75 34.14
C THR A 400 -7.78 37.23 34.21
N TYR A 401 -6.76 36.47 33.79
CA TYR A 401 -6.73 35.02 33.89
C TYR A 401 -6.79 34.56 35.36
N TYR A 402 -5.97 35.15 36.22
CA TYR A 402 -5.97 34.80 37.66
C TYR A 402 -7.25 35.25 38.37
N LEU A 403 -7.87 36.38 37.99
CA LEU A 403 -9.16 36.82 38.50
C LEU A 403 -10.27 35.80 38.24
N TRP A 404 -10.27 35.12 37.09
CA TRP A 404 -11.26 34.08 36.78
C TRP A 404 -11.17 32.86 37.69
N TYR A 405 -10.02 32.60 38.31
CA TYR A 405 -9.89 31.54 39.34
C TYR A 405 -10.22 32.08 40.76
N ILE A 406 -9.88 33.31 41.07
CA ILE A 406 -10.09 33.89 42.38
C ILE A 406 -11.59 34.18 42.64
N ILE A 407 -12.33 34.64 41.65
CA ILE A 407 -13.76 34.97 41.81
C ILE A 407 -14.58 33.75 42.24
N PRO A 408 -14.52 32.58 41.59
CA PRO A 408 -15.24 31.40 42.04
C PRO A 408 -14.80 30.92 43.43
N LEU A 409 -13.51 31.01 43.71
CA LEU A 409 -12.97 30.60 45.02
C LEU A 409 -13.50 31.47 46.15
N VAL A 410 -13.57 32.80 45.94
CA VAL A 410 -14.14 33.74 46.94
C VAL A 410 -15.64 33.50 47.11
N LEU A 411 -16.38 33.27 46.01
CA LEU A 411 -17.80 32.92 46.08
C LEU A 411 -18.04 31.61 46.84
N PHE A 412 -17.18 30.61 46.63
CA PHE A 412 -17.27 29.32 47.32
C PHE A 412 -16.99 29.47 48.83
N LEU A 413 -15.95 30.24 49.20
CA LEU A 413 -15.64 30.54 50.58
C LEU A 413 -16.75 31.36 51.25
N SER A 414 -17.37 32.29 50.51
CA SER A 414 -18.51 33.06 51.01
C SER A 414 -19.74 32.16 51.31
N LEU A 415 -20.00 31.18 50.43
CA LEU A 415 -21.08 30.22 50.66
C LEU A 415 -20.81 29.30 51.85
N ILE A 416 -19.56 28.89 52.06
CA ILE A 416 -19.16 28.12 53.25
C ILE A 416 -19.37 28.94 54.54
N HIS A 417 -19.01 30.23 54.49
CA HIS A 417 -19.15 31.10 55.66
C HIS A 417 -20.62 31.39 56.03
N ILE A 418 -21.50 31.41 55.00
CA ILE A 418 -22.98 31.56 55.24
C ILE A 418 -23.59 30.27 55.73
N SER A 419 -23.00 29.11 55.44
CA SER A 419 -23.53 27.79 55.83
C SER A 419 -23.05 27.29 57.22
N GLU A 420 -22.07 27.95 57.86
CA GLU A 420 -21.69 27.60 59.24
C GLU A 420 -22.69 28.16 60.23
N PRO A 421 -23.46 27.31 60.92
CA PRO A 421 -24.33 27.79 61.98
C PRO A 421 -23.48 28.27 63.18
N THR A 422 -23.64 29.55 63.55
CA THR A 422 -23.08 30.07 64.76
C THR A 422 -23.50 29.19 65.93
N ARG A 423 -22.56 28.43 66.50
CA ARG A 423 -22.79 27.71 67.74
C ARG A 423 -23.03 28.72 68.86
N PRO A 424 -24.19 28.67 69.58
CA PRO A 424 -24.36 29.51 70.71
C PRO A 424 -23.38 29.08 71.81
N ARG A 425 -22.65 30.06 72.40
CA ARG A 425 -21.88 29.88 73.61
C ARG A 425 -22.89 29.69 74.74
N LEU A 426 -22.87 28.48 75.32
CA LEU A 426 -23.49 28.25 76.63
C LEU A 426 -22.61 28.93 77.71
N ILE A 427 -23.27 29.80 78.50
CA ILE A 427 -22.77 30.31 79.75
C ILE A 427 -23.02 29.26 80.82
#